data_2f76b92489f63ecdc2aaac678a33c034
#
_entry.id   2f76b92489f63ecdc2aaac678a33c034
#
_cell.length_a   1.000
_cell.length_b   1.000
_cell.length_c   1.000
_cell.angle_alpha   90.00
_cell.angle_beta   90.00
_cell.angle_gamma   90.00
#
_symmetry.space_group_name_H-M   'P 1'
#
loop_
_entity.id
_entity.type
_entity.pdbx_description
1 polymer ?
#
loop_
_entity_poly.entity_id
_entity_poly.type
_entity_poly.pdbx_seq_one_letter_code
_entity_poly.pdbx_strand_id
1 'polypeptide(L)'
;EKSVDVVCYDELSSFEPDVEKEGSPTLLGDKRIEGSVWPKSIRGSTPKIKGSCQIEKAANESAHFMRFYVPCPHCGEAQYLKFGDDATPFGLKWEKGKPETVYYLCEHNGCVIRQSELDQIDGRWICDNTGMWTRDGLTFYSAGDEEMPPPRSISYHIWTAYSPFTTCVQIVYDWLDALKDPNGVKTFINTTLGEPYEEAVAEKLSFELLLEKVCHYGAQVPLRVV
;
A
#
# COMPACT_ATOMS: atom_id res chain seq x y z
N GLU A 1 -34.97 -5.96 -7.00
CA GLU A 1 -33.63 -5.37 -7.03
C GLU A 1 -33.72 -3.85 -6.89
N LYS A 2 -32.93 -3.29 -5.96
CA LYS A 2 -32.88 -1.83 -5.82
C LYS A 2 -31.60 -1.32 -6.48
N SER A 3 -31.73 -0.32 -7.36
CA SER A 3 -30.62 0.49 -7.84
C SER A 3 -30.15 1.42 -6.73
N VAL A 4 -28.85 1.70 -6.66
CA VAL A 4 -28.23 2.64 -5.72
C VAL A 4 -27.29 3.57 -6.49
N ASP A 5 -26.98 4.73 -5.93
CA ASP A 5 -26.08 5.69 -6.58
C ASP A 5 -24.61 5.46 -6.23
N VAL A 6 -24.35 4.92 -5.04
CA VAL A 6 -23.01 4.70 -4.54
C VAL A 6 -22.91 3.28 -3.97
N VAL A 7 -21.83 2.59 -4.31
CA VAL A 7 -21.41 1.34 -3.67
C VAL A 7 -20.06 1.54 -2.98
N CYS A 8 -19.97 1.05 -1.75
CA CYS A 8 -18.72 1.06 -0.97
C CYS A 8 -18.32 -0.37 -0.63
N TYR A 9 -17.06 -0.68 -0.90
CA TYR A 9 -16.42 -1.94 -0.52
C TYR A 9 -15.38 -1.64 0.55
N ASP A 10 -15.68 -2.01 1.77
CA ASP A 10 -14.76 -1.89 2.89
C ASP A 10 -14.04 -3.23 3.09
N GLU A 11 -12.75 -3.19 3.40
CA GLU A 11 -11.88 -4.36 3.53
C GLU A 11 -11.90 -5.27 2.29
N LEU A 12 -11.85 -4.68 1.08
CA LEU A 12 -11.92 -5.40 -0.19
C LEU A 12 -10.94 -6.56 -0.30
N SER A 13 -9.75 -6.45 0.28
CA SER A 13 -8.73 -7.52 0.29
C SER A 13 -9.15 -8.75 1.09
N SER A 14 -10.22 -8.65 1.89
CA SER A 14 -10.77 -9.76 2.68
C SER A 14 -11.92 -10.47 1.98
N PHE A 15 -12.41 -9.94 0.86
CA PHE A 15 -13.47 -10.57 0.08
C PHE A 15 -12.92 -11.78 -0.68
N GLU A 16 -13.78 -12.76 -0.90
CA GLU A 16 -13.47 -13.84 -1.82
C GLU A 16 -13.34 -13.31 -3.25
N PRO A 17 -12.39 -13.81 -4.06
CA PRO A 17 -12.21 -13.33 -5.44
C PRO A 17 -13.40 -13.58 -6.35
N ASP A 18 -14.17 -14.60 -6.07
CA ASP A 18 -15.33 -15.03 -6.85
C ASP A 18 -16.48 -15.43 -5.93
N VAL A 19 -17.66 -14.88 -6.15
CA VAL A 19 -18.86 -15.15 -5.37
C VAL A 19 -19.66 -16.23 -6.09
N GLU A 20 -19.70 -17.43 -5.54
CA GLU A 20 -20.51 -18.56 -6.00
C GLU A 20 -20.40 -18.85 -7.53
N LYS A 21 -19.25 -18.55 -8.14
CA LYS A 21 -18.99 -18.63 -9.59
C LYS A 21 -19.77 -17.63 -10.46
N GLU A 22 -20.30 -16.58 -9.86
CA GLU A 22 -21.02 -15.51 -10.57
C GLU A 22 -20.11 -14.33 -10.92
N GLY A 23 -18.87 -14.29 -10.39
CA GLY A 23 -17.88 -13.25 -10.64
C GLY A 23 -17.40 -12.52 -9.39
N SER A 24 -16.55 -11.53 -9.60
CA SER A 24 -15.97 -10.79 -8.47
C SER A 24 -17.04 -9.96 -7.73
N PRO A 25 -16.88 -9.79 -6.40
CA PRO A 25 -17.79 -8.96 -5.59
C PRO A 25 -17.97 -7.55 -6.15
N THR A 26 -16.87 -6.96 -6.66
CA THR A 26 -16.90 -5.62 -7.23
C THR A 26 -17.68 -5.56 -8.54
N LEU A 27 -17.56 -6.57 -9.40
CA LEU A 27 -18.35 -6.65 -10.63
C LEU A 27 -19.85 -6.74 -10.31
N LEU A 28 -20.23 -7.62 -9.38
CA LEU A 28 -21.63 -7.82 -9.00
C LEU A 28 -22.23 -6.58 -8.31
N GLY A 29 -21.47 -5.95 -7.42
CA GLY A 29 -21.90 -4.75 -6.73
C GLY A 29 -22.01 -3.54 -7.67
N ASP A 30 -21.05 -3.35 -8.57
CA ASP A 30 -21.05 -2.24 -9.53
C ASP A 30 -22.24 -2.32 -10.52
N LYS A 31 -22.80 -3.52 -10.76
CA LYS A 31 -24.07 -3.67 -11.48
C LYS A 31 -25.26 -2.94 -10.83
N ARG A 32 -25.19 -2.69 -9.53
CA ARG A 32 -26.26 -1.99 -8.79
C ARG A 32 -26.28 -0.49 -9.02
N ILE A 33 -25.17 0.09 -9.47
CA ILE A 33 -25.06 1.53 -9.77
C ILE A 33 -25.18 1.86 -11.26
N GLU A 34 -25.27 0.88 -12.15
CA GLU A 34 -25.36 1.11 -13.62
C GLU A 34 -26.53 1.99 -14.03
N GLY A 35 -27.64 1.96 -13.29
CA GLY A 35 -28.81 2.78 -13.56
C GLY A 35 -28.78 4.18 -12.91
N SER A 36 -27.72 4.53 -12.19
CA SER A 36 -27.62 5.81 -11.52
C SER A 36 -27.20 6.92 -12.49
N VAL A 37 -27.68 8.14 -12.22
CA VAL A 37 -27.23 9.36 -12.91
C VAL A 37 -25.80 9.74 -12.48
N TRP A 38 -25.43 9.42 -11.24
CA TRP A 38 -24.14 9.74 -10.64
C TRP A 38 -23.50 8.49 -10.01
N PRO A 39 -23.19 7.45 -10.80
CA PRO A 39 -22.68 6.20 -10.26
C PRO A 39 -21.31 6.41 -9.63
N LYS A 40 -21.12 5.90 -8.41
CA LYS A 40 -19.84 5.96 -7.70
C LYS A 40 -19.51 4.63 -7.04
N SER A 41 -18.34 4.07 -7.37
CA SER A 41 -17.76 2.90 -6.70
C SER A 41 -16.58 3.33 -5.85
N ILE A 42 -16.64 3.06 -4.55
CA ILE A 42 -15.59 3.39 -3.58
C ILE A 42 -15.03 2.08 -3.03
N ARG A 43 -13.72 1.92 -3.10
CA ARG A 43 -13.03 0.70 -2.67
C ARG A 43 -11.95 1.06 -1.67
N GLY A 44 -12.00 0.47 -0.48
CA GLY A 44 -11.03 0.68 0.58
C GLY A 44 -10.56 -0.65 1.17
N SER A 45 -9.29 -0.75 1.52
CA SER A 45 -8.72 -1.89 2.25
C SER A 45 -7.28 -1.63 2.62
N THR A 46 -6.82 -2.30 3.66
CA THR A 46 -5.41 -2.61 3.82
C THR A 46 -5.02 -3.69 2.79
N PRO A 47 -3.85 -3.58 2.14
CA PRO A 47 -3.39 -4.61 1.22
C PRO A 47 -2.94 -5.87 1.98
N LYS A 48 -2.80 -6.98 1.25
CA LYS A 48 -2.32 -8.26 1.78
C LYS A 48 -1.04 -8.69 1.05
N ILE A 49 -1.09 -9.76 0.29
CA ILE A 49 0.06 -10.31 -0.43
C ILE A 49 0.13 -9.69 -1.82
N LYS A 50 1.31 -9.23 -2.21
CA LYS A 50 1.59 -8.66 -3.52
C LYS A 50 1.20 -9.62 -4.65
N GLY A 51 0.56 -9.09 -5.68
CA GLY A 51 0.14 -9.83 -6.86
C GLY A 51 -1.15 -10.63 -6.72
N SER A 52 -1.63 -10.93 -5.49
CA SER A 52 -2.90 -11.61 -5.24
C SER A 52 -3.96 -10.74 -4.58
N CYS A 53 -3.57 -9.54 -4.18
CA CYS A 53 -4.39 -8.63 -3.39
C CYS A 53 -5.42 -7.89 -4.25
N GLN A 54 -6.71 -7.96 -3.88
CA GLN A 54 -7.78 -7.33 -4.65
C GLN A 54 -7.71 -5.80 -4.66
N ILE A 55 -7.31 -5.16 -3.54
CA ILE A 55 -7.15 -3.70 -3.50
C ILE A 55 -5.95 -3.25 -4.34
N GLU A 56 -4.85 -3.99 -4.33
CA GLU A 56 -3.68 -3.73 -5.18
C GLU A 56 -4.08 -3.80 -6.66
N LYS A 57 -4.83 -4.82 -7.05
CA LYS A 57 -5.35 -4.96 -8.41
C LYS A 57 -6.24 -3.77 -8.78
N ALA A 58 -7.18 -3.39 -7.92
CA ALA A 58 -8.06 -2.25 -8.14
C ALA A 58 -7.28 -0.93 -8.26
N ALA A 59 -6.21 -0.76 -7.46
CA ALA A 59 -5.34 0.40 -7.53
C ALA A 59 -4.55 0.46 -8.84
N ASN A 60 -4.02 -0.67 -9.29
CA ASN A 60 -3.28 -0.78 -10.56
C ASN A 60 -4.17 -0.59 -11.80
N GLU A 61 -5.46 -0.91 -11.71
CA GLU A 61 -6.44 -0.66 -12.77
C GLU A 61 -6.90 0.81 -12.83
N SER A 62 -6.61 1.61 -11.80
CA SER A 62 -6.98 3.02 -11.81
C SER A 62 -6.08 3.83 -12.75
N ALA A 63 -6.66 4.88 -13.35
CA ALA A 63 -5.93 5.74 -14.27
C ALA A 63 -4.81 6.52 -13.58
N HIS A 64 -5.00 6.83 -12.30
CA HIS A 64 -4.08 7.65 -11.53
C HIS A 64 -3.91 7.06 -10.12
N PHE A 65 -2.67 6.74 -9.76
CA PHE A 65 -2.30 6.32 -8.41
C PHE A 65 -1.64 7.50 -7.69
N MET A 66 -2.29 8.00 -6.66
CA MET A 66 -1.91 9.22 -5.95
C MET A 66 -1.22 8.89 -4.62
N ARG A 67 -0.13 9.60 -4.35
CA ARG A 67 0.52 9.64 -3.04
C ARG A 67 0.45 11.03 -2.44
N PHE A 68 0.45 11.11 -1.11
CA PHE A 68 0.39 12.39 -0.42
C PHE A 68 1.80 12.95 -0.22
N TYR A 69 2.11 14.02 -0.92
CA TYR A 69 3.38 14.72 -0.85
C TYR A 69 3.30 15.91 0.10
N VAL A 70 4.31 16.05 0.93
CA VAL A 70 4.46 17.18 1.85
C VAL A 70 5.75 17.94 1.54
N PRO A 71 5.74 19.28 1.55
CA PRO A 71 6.96 20.04 1.39
C PRO A 71 7.85 19.88 2.63
N CYS A 72 9.15 19.74 2.42
CA CYS A 72 10.10 19.77 3.51
C CYS A 72 10.10 21.18 4.16
N PRO A 73 9.94 21.31 5.49
CA PRO A 73 9.87 22.62 6.14
C PRO A 73 11.18 23.42 6.04
N HIS A 74 12.30 22.75 5.72
CA HIS A 74 13.62 23.38 5.67
C HIS A 74 14.11 23.70 4.26
N CYS A 75 13.83 22.84 3.26
CA CYS A 75 14.29 23.06 1.89
C CYS A 75 13.17 23.35 0.89
N GLY A 76 11.90 23.14 1.27
CA GLY A 76 10.73 23.39 0.42
C GLY A 76 10.41 22.28 -0.59
N GLU A 77 11.32 21.31 -0.80
CA GLU A 77 11.11 20.23 -1.76
C GLU A 77 9.98 19.28 -1.29
N ALA A 78 9.07 18.99 -2.22
CA ALA A 78 7.95 18.09 -1.93
C ALA A 78 8.41 16.63 -1.95
N GLN A 79 8.03 15.88 -0.94
CA GLN A 79 8.41 14.48 -0.77
C GLN A 79 7.24 13.64 -0.26
N TYR A 80 7.17 12.40 -0.72
CA TYR A 80 6.34 11.37 -0.12
C TYR A 80 7.06 10.78 1.08
N LEU A 81 6.40 10.75 2.24
CA LEU A 81 7.01 10.18 3.46
C LEU A 81 7.21 8.67 3.30
N LYS A 82 8.43 8.21 3.56
CA LYS A 82 8.82 6.80 3.51
C LYS A 82 9.25 6.32 4.89
N PHE A 83 9.02 5.05 5.19
CA PHE A 83 9.49 4.47 6.45
C PHE A 83 11.02 4.52 6.53
N GLY A 84 11.70 4.06 5.48
CA GLY A 84 13.15 4.08 5.39
C GLY A 84 13.79 3.02 6.27
N ASP A 85 14.15 1.89 5.68
CA ASP A 85 14.92 0.82 6.32
C ASP A 85 16.41 1.20 6.48
N ASP A 86 17.23 0.25 6.95
CA ASP A 86 18.66 0.45 7.12
C ASP A 86 19.41 0.69 5.79
N ALA A 87 18.85 0.22 4.68
CA ALA A 87 19.42 0.40 3.34
C ALA A 87 19.03 1.74 2.70
N THR A 88 17.96 2.37 3.19
CA THR A 88 17.44 3.64 2.68
C THR A 88 18.08 4.81 3.43
N PRO A 89 18.78 5.74 2.76
CA PRO A 89 19.49 6.84 3.43
C PRO A 89 18.59 7.95 3.99
N PHE A 90 17.28 7.90 3.73
CA PHE A 90 16.27 8.88 4.16
C PHE A 90 15.07 8.20 4.83
N GLY A 91 14.03 8.96 5.18
CA GLY A 91 12.86 8.43 5.88
C GLY A 91 12.98 8.52 7.40
N LEU A 92 12.24 7.68 8.14
CA LEU A 92 12.34 7.63 9.60
C LEU A 92 13.67 7.04 10.02
N LYS A 93 14.37 7.76 10.90
CA LYS A 93 15.68 7.38 11.46
C LYS A 93 15.66 7.58 12.97
N TRP A 94 16.35 6.69 13.70
CA TRP A 94 16.48 6.73 15.16
C TRP A 94 17.80 6.10 15.61
N GLU A 95 18.24 6.43 16.81
CA GLU A 95 19.40 5.75 17.43
C GLU A 95 19.01 4.34 17.85
N LYS A 96 19.91 3.39 17.59
CA LYS A 96 19.69 1.99 17.97
C LYS A 96 19.38 1.87 19.47
N GLY A 97 18.23 1.26 19.78
CA GLY A 97 17.76 1.06 21.16
C GLY A 97 17.11 2.29 21.80
N LYS A 98 16.91 3.39 21.07
CA LYS A 98 16.27 4.62 21.54
C LYS A 98 15.21 5.12 20.56
N PRO A 99 14.04 4.46 20.46
CA PRO A 99 12.96 4.85 19.56
C PRO A 99 12.49 6.31 19.72
N GLU A 100 12.61 6.85 20.93
CA GLU A 100 12.26 8.22 21.26
C GLU A 100 13.12 9.28 20.55
N THR A 101 14.25 8.88 19.97
CA THR A 101 15.13 9.79 19.20
C THR A 101 14.73 9.92 17.73
N VAL A 102 13.58 9.34 17.34
CA VAL A 102 13.14 9.30 15.94
C VAL A 102 12.98 10.69 15.35
N TYR A 103 13.44 10.84 14.12
CA TYR A 103 13.26 12.00 13.25
C TYR A 103 13.05 11.52 11.81
N TYR A 104 12.55 12.39 10.97
CA TYR A 104 12.47 12.14 9.54
C TYR A 104 13.63 12.81 8.81
N LEU A 105 14.31 12.06 7.95
CA LEU A 105 15.39 12.58 7.10
C LEU A 105 14.89 12.81 5.70
N CYS A 106 14.92 14.06 5.24
CA CYS A 106 14.47 14.46 3.91
C CYS A 106 15.30 13.79 2.80
N GLU A 107 14.60 13.25 1.79
CA GLU A 107 15.25 12.53 0.68
C GLU A 107 16.03 13.46 -0.27
N HIS A 108 15.68 14.75 -0.35
CA HIS A 108 16.32 15.70 -1.28
C HIS A 108 17.61 16.28 -0.73
N ASN A 109 17.55 16.88 0.46
CA ASN A 109 18.68 17.64 1.02
C ASN A 109 19.13 17.17 2.40
N GLY A 110 18.69 15.99 2.86
CA GLY A 110 19.08 15.44 4.14
C GLY A 110 18.69 16.29 5.35
N CYS A 111 17.67 17.14 5.23
CA CYS A 111 17.16 17.95 6.33
C CYS A 111 16.57 17.05 7.41
N VAL A 112 16.88 17.32 8.68
CA VAL A 112 16.30 16.66 9.83
C VAL A 112 14.98 17.34 10.16
N ILE A 113 13.87 16.59 10.12
CA ILE A 113 12.52 17.09 10.32
C ILE A 113 11.91 16.40 11.55
N ARG A 114 11.37 17.18 12.47
CA ARG A 114 10.63 16.66 13.62
C ARG A 114 9.19 16.42 13.27
N GLN A 115 8.52 15.47 13.92
CA GLN A 115 7.11 15.20 13.66
C GLN A 115 6.21 16.42 13.80
N SER A 116 6.44 17.27 14.80
CA SER A 116 5.66 18.49 15.00
C SER A 116 5.73 19.48 13.81
N GLU A 117 6.80 19.41 13.03
CA GLU A 117 6.95 20.22 11.82
C GLU A 117 6.19 19.61 10.66
N LEU A 118 6.13 18.26 10.56
CA LEU A 118 5.35 17.54 9.54
C LEU A 118 3.84 17.72 9.74
N ASP A 119 3.35 17.62 10.98
CA ASP A 119 1.93 17.72 11.32
C ASP A 119 1.33 19.10 10.99
N GLN A 120 2.16 20.10 10.74
CA GLN A 120 1.78 21.46 10.37
C GLN A 120 1.90 21.76 8.88
N ILE A 121 2.39 20.81 8.09
CA ILE A 121 2.67 20.99 6.66
C ILE A 121 1.42 20.72 5.83
N ASP A 122 1.05 21.71 5.01
CA ASP A 122 0.02 21.58 3.99
C ASP A 122 0.56 20.81 2.78
N GLY A 123 0.02 19.61 2.56
CA GLY A 123 0.44 18.72 1.49
C GLY A 123 -0.54 18.66 0.33
N ARG A 124 -0.20 17.85 -0.67
CA ARG A 124 -1.05 17.57 -1.83
C ARG A 124 -0.88 16.15 -2.33
N TRP A 125 -1.94 15.63 -2.92
CA TRP A 125 -1.91 14.36 -3.63
C TRP A 125 -1.30 14.55 -5.01
N ILE A 126 -0.29 13.75 -5.35
CA ILE A 126 0.37 13.79 -6.65
C ILE A 126 0.40 12.39 -7.23
N CYS A 127 0.09 12.28 -8.51
CA CYS A 127 0.28 11.06 -9.29
C CYS A 127 1.71 10.98 -9.81
N ASP A 128 2.47 9.99 -9.35
CA ASP A 128 3.90 9.85 -9.68
C ASP A 128 4.15 9.74 -11.20
N ASN A 129 3.23 9.09 -11.93
CA ASN A 129 3.40 8.82 -13.35
C ASN A 129 3.05 10.02 -14.23
N THR A 130 2.07 10.84 -13.85
CA THR A 130 1.54 11.92 -14.70
C THR A 130 1.84 13.31 -14.18
N GLY A 131 2.24 13.43 -12.91
CA GLY A 131 2.39 14.70 -12.22
C GLY A 131 1.06 15.42 -11.94
N MET A 132 -0.09 14.81 -12.28
CA MET A 132 -1.40 15.34 -11.93
C MET A 132 -1.53 15.44 -10.41
N TRP A 133 -2.13 16.51 -9.93
CA TRP A 133 -2.24 16.72 -8.49
C TRP A 133 -3.59 17.31 -8.06
N THR A 134 -3.91 17.15 -6.79
CA THR A 134 -5.09 17.73 -6.13
C THR A 134 -4.81 17.95 -4.65
N ARG A 135 -5.50 18.92 -4.02
CA ARG A 135 -5.48 19.11 -2.56
C ARG A 135 -6.74 18.56 -1.90
N ASP A 136 -7.87 18.69 -2.55
CA ASP A 136 -9.19 18.43 -2.01
C ASP A 136 -9.88 17.17 -2.57
N GLY A 137 -9.28 16.56 -3.62
CA GLY A 137 -9.89 15.43 -4.32
C GLY A 137 -11.08 15.81 -5.21
N LEU A 138 -11.33 17.10 -5.39
CA LEU A 138 -12.45 17.65 -6.18
C LEU A 138 -11.93 18.42 -7.40
N THR A 139 -10.92 19.25 -7.20
CA THR A 139 -10.27 20.04 -8.24
C THR A 139 -8.92 19.41 -8.59
N PHE A 140 -8.70 19.15 -9.84
CA PHE A 140 -7.49 18.48 -10.33
C PHE A 140 -6.70 19.40 -11.25
N TYR A 141 -5.38 19.28 -11.19
CA TYR A 141 -4.43 20.08 -11.95
C TYR A 141 -3.42 19.19 -12.67
N SER A 142 -2.98 19.62 -13.85
CA SER A 142 -1.86 19.01 -14.55
C SER A 142 -0.53 19.28 -13.82
N ALA A 143 0.54 18.64 -14.26
CA ALA A 143 1.90 18.93 -13.79
C ALA A 143 2.31 20.41 -14.06
N GLY A 144 1.65 21.09 -14.98
CA GLY A 144 1.86 22.51 -15.30
C GLY A 144 0.88 23.45 -14.62
N ASP A 145 0.18 23.00 -13.58
CA ASP A 145 -0.79 23.77 -12.78
C ASP A 145 -2.05 24.23 -13.57
N GLU A 146 -2.35 23.60 -14.69
CA GLU A 146 -3.58 23.84 -15.44
C GLU A 146 -4.72 22.98 -14.87
N GLU A 147 -5.89 23.59 -14.65
CA GLU A 147 -7.06 22.86 -14.16
C GLU A 147 -7.51 21.80 -15.18
N MET A 148 -7.80 20.62 -14.70
CA MET A 148 -8.19 19.47 -15.50
C MET A 148 -9.58 18.96 -15.08
N PRO A 149 -10.33 18.32 -16.00
CA PRO A 149 -11.55 17.63 -15.61
C PRO A 149 -11.23 16.48 -14.65
N PRO A 150 -12.14 16.18 -13.71
CA PRO A 150 -11.95 15.08 -12.77
C PRO A 150 -11.69 13.75 -13.50
N PRO A 151 -10.70 12.96 -13.09
CA PRO A 151 -10.40 11.68 -13.71
C PRO A 151 -11.52 10.67 -13.46
N ARG A 152 -11.71 9.73 -14.39
CA ARG A 152 -12.73 8.69 -14.28
C ARG A 152 -12.47 7.73 -13.10
N SER A 153 -11.22 7.43 -12.83
CA SER A 153 -10.82 6.56 -11.71
C SER A 153 -9.51 7.06 -11.11
N ILE A 154 -9.42 6.95 -9.80
CA ILE A 154 -8.27 7.42 -9.04
C ILE A 154 -8.08 6.52 -7.82
N SER A 155 -6.85 6.24 -7.47
CA SER A 155 -6.47 5.54 -6.25
C SER A 155 -5.60 6.43 -5.39
N TYR A 156 -5.81 6.36 -4.08
CA TYR A 156 -5.03 7.08 -3.09
C TYR A 156 -4.31 6.09 -2.20
N HIS A 157 -3.04 6.33 -1.96
CA HIS A 157 -2.26 5.60 -0.97
C HIS A 157 -1.83 6.53 0.15
N ILE A 158 -2.11 6.13 1.38
CA ILE A 158 -1.69 6.83 2.59
C ILE A 158 -1.25 5.79 3.62
N TRP A 159 -0.27 6.12 4.45
CA TRP A 159 0.19 5.25 5.52
C TRP A 159 0.22 5.98 6.87
N THR A 160 0.49 5.26 7.93
CA THR A 160 0.31 5.71 9.32
C THR A 160 1.09 6.97 9.69
N ALA A 161 2.23 7.27 9.03
CA ALA A 161 2.98 8.49 9.34
C ALA A 161 2.22 9.80 9.06
N TYR A 162 1.19 9.77 8.23
CA TYR A 162 0.33 10.93 7.96
C TYR A 162 -0.83 11.05 8.96
N SER A 163 -1.02 10.07 9.84
CA SER A 163 -2.12 10.09 10.81
C SER A 163 -1.80 11.01 11.99
N PRO A 164 -2.72 11.91 12.37
CA PRO A 164 -2.57 12.71 13.57
C PRO A 164 -2.81 11.91 14.86
N PHE A 165 -3.24 10.65 14.76
CA PHE A 165 -3.59 9.79 15.90
C PHE A 165 -2.43 8.93 16.40
N THR A 166 -1.28 8.96 15.72
CA THR A 166 -0.09 8.20 16.11
C THR A 166 1.16 9.07 16.04
N THR A 167 2.24 8.58 16.61
CA THR A 167 3.53 9.27 16.60
C THR A 167 4.57 8.46 15.84
N CYS A 168 5.58 9.13 15.28
CA CYS A 168 6.73 8.46 14.68
C CYS A 168 7.42 7.53 15.69
N VAL A 169 7.43 7.91 16.97
CA VAL A 169 7.94 7.07 18.07
C VAL A 169 7.16 5.76 18.15
N GLN A 170 5.82 5.83 18.09
CA GLN A 170 4.96 4.63 18.14
C GLN A 170 5.20 3.74 16.90
N ILE A 171 5.32 4.31 15.72
CA ILE A 171 5.62 3.57 14.49
C ILE A 171 6.94 2.79 14.63
N VAL A 172 7.98 3.40 15.25
CA VAL A 172 9.25 2.72 15.49
C VAL A 172 9.09 1.59 16.52
N TYR A 173 8.31 1.79 17.59
CA TYR A 173 8.01 0.71 18.53
C TYR A 173 7.29 -0.45 17.86
N ASP A 174 6.25 -0.16 17.06
CA ASP A 174 5.49 -1.17 16.32
C ASP A 174 6.39 -1.97 15.37
N TRP A 175 7.35 -1.30 14.72
CA TRP A 175 8.36 -1.97 13.90
C TRP A 175 9.27 -2.89 14.71
N LEU A 176 9.81 -2.39 15.83
CA LEU A 176 10.71 -3.18 16.69
C LEU A 176 9.98 -4.39 17.32
N ASP A 177 8.70 -4.26 17.59
CA ASP A 177 7.88 -5.39 18.06
C ASP A 177 7.55 -6.36 16.90
N ALA A 178 7.29 -5.85 15.70
CA ALA A 178 7.09 -6.66 14.52
C ALA A 178 8.28 -7.57 14.19
N LEU A 179 9.51 -7.10 14.44
CA LEU A 179 10.73 -7.91 14.24
C LEU A 179 10.85 -9.12 15.19
N LYS A 180 10.08 -9.16 16.28
CA LYS A 180 10.08 -10.25 17.26
C LYS A 180 9.11 -11.39 16.89
N ASP A 181 8.19 -11.13 15.96
CA ASP A 181 7.13 -12.08 15.55
C ASP A 181 7.39 -12.56 14.11
N PRO A 182 7.30 -13.86 13.82
CA PRO A 182 7.48 -14.39 12.46
C PRO A 182 6.56 -13.76 11.40
N ASN A 183 5.35 -13.35 11.79
CA ASN A 183 4.38 -12.68 10.92
C ASN A 183 4.33 -11.15 11.13
N GLY A 184 5.06 -10.64 12.11
CA GLY A 184 4.99 -9.24 12.53
C GLY A 184 5.37 -8.28 11.42
N VAL A 185 6.44 -8.56 10.69
CA VAL A 185 6.92 -7.74 9.57
C VAL A 185 5.84 -7.65 8.47
N LYS A 186 5.20 -8.76 8.13
CA LYS A 186 4.09 -8.79 7.16
C LYS A 186 2.93 -7.90 7.63
N THR A 187 2.54 -8.06 8.89
CA THR A 187 1.47 -7.26 9.49
C THR A 187 1.84 -5.78 9.47
N PHE A 188 3.03 -5.41 9.88
CA PHE A 188 3.51 -4.02 9.86
C PHE A 188 3.46 -3.40 8.45
N ILE A 189 3.99 -4.10 7.44
CA ILE A 189 3.97 -3.62 6.06
C ILE A 189 2.52 -3.40 5.58
N ASN A 190 1.65 -4.37 5.82
CA ASN A 190 0.28 -4.30 5.35
C ASN A 190 -0.55 -3.23 6.08
N THR A 191 -0.44 -3.13 7.41
CA THR A 191 -1.33 -2.29 8.22
C THR A 191 -0.76 -0.92 8.56
N THR A 192 0.55 -0.82 8.75
CA THR A 192 1.21 0.45 9.11
C THR A 192 1.67 1.21 7.87
N LEU A 193 2.30 0.52 6.91
CA LEU A 193 2.74 1.15 5.67
C LEU A 193 1.64 1.18 4.60
N GLY A 194 0.59 0.37 4.74
CA GLY A 194 -0.46 0.26 3.73
C GLY A 194 0.04 -0.34 2.41
N GLU A 195 1.10 -1.14 2.46
CA GLU A 195 1.75 -1.72 1.28
C GLU A 195 1.51 -3.23 1.21
N PRO A 196 1.40 -3.83 0.00
CA PRO A 196 1.29 -5.27 -0.13
C PRO A 196 2.64 -5.93 0.23
N TYR A 197 2.56 -6.93 1.12
CA TYR A 197 3.73 -7.70 1.52
C TYR A 197 4.23 -8.60 0.40
N GLU A 198 5.48 -8.48 0.04
CA GLU A 198 6.14 -9.38 -0.90
C GLU A 198 6.65 -10.61 -0.13
N GLU A 199 5.95 -11.74 -0.30
CA GLU A 199 6.48 -13.00 0.22
C GLU A 199 7.79 -13.28 -0.48
N ALA A 200 8.85 -13.51 0.30
CA ALA A 200 10.09 -14.04 -0.25
C ALA A 200 9.70 -15.29 -1.05
N VAL A 201 9.88 -15.21 -2.37
CA VAL A 201 9.66 -16.38 -3.23
C VAL A 201 10.63 -17.43 -2.70
N ALA A 202 10.10 -18.39 -1.93
CA ALA A 202 10.83 -19.62 -1.70
C ALA A 202 11.31 -20.03 -3.09
N GLU A 203 12.63 -20.13 -3.27
CA GLU A 203 13.21 -20.47 -4.58
C GLU A 203 12.31 -21.54 -5.19
N LYS A 204 11.63 -21.20 -6.28
CA LYS A 204 10.85 -22.19 -7.00
C LYS A 204 11.83 -23.28 -7.29
N LEU A 205 11.71 -24.41 -6.56
CA LEU A 205 12.53 -25.58 -6.82
C LEU A 205 12.49 -25.75 -8.33
N SER A 206 13.62 -25.55 -9.00
CA SER A 206 13.63 -25.62 -10.43
C SER A 206 13.12 -27.02 -10.80
N PHE A 207 12.37 -27.11 -11.88
CA PHE A 207 11.87 -28.40 -12.36
C PHE A 207 13.01 -29.42 -12.49
N GLU A 208 14.22 -28.95 -12.84
CA GLU A 208 15.43 -29.75 -12.92
C GLU A 208 15.85 -30.31 -11.55
N LEU A 209 15.82 -29.50 -10.46
CA LEU A 209 16.11 -29.97 -9.10
C LEU A 209 15.05 -30.96 -8.59
N LEU A 210 13.81 -30.86 -9.04
CA LEU A 210 12.77 -31.83 -8.73
C LEU A 210 12.99 -33.12 -9.51
N LEU A 211 13.41 -33.06 -10.78
CA LEU A 211 13.72 -34.22 -11.60
C LEU A 211 14.92 -35.00 -11.05
N GLU A 212 15.94 -34.32 -10.51
CA GLU A 212 17.08 -35.00 -9.87
C GLU A 212 16.69 -35.84 -8.66
N LYS A 213 15.56 -35.52 -8.03
CA LYS A 213 15.01 -36.24 -6.86
C LYS A 213 13.97 -37.30 -7.25
N VAL A 214 13.65 -37.43 -8.53
CA VAL A 214 12.76 -38.50 -9.01
C VAL A 214 13.48 -39.84 -8.92
N CYS A 215 13.07 -40.68 -8.00
CA CYS A 215 13.52 -42.06 -7.89
C CYS A 215 12.47 -42.98 -8.52
N HIS A 216 12.93 -43.89 -9.35
CA HIS A 216 12.08 -44.99 -9.83
C HIS A 216 11.92 -46.02 -8.71
N TYR A 217 10.75 -46.05 -8.08
CA TYR A 217 10.40 -47.06 -7.13
C TYR A 217 9.79 -48.28 -7.89
N GLY A 218 10.25 -49.48 -7.55
CA GLY A 218 9.53 -50.69 -7.93
C GLY A 218 8.19 -50.80 -7.18
N ALA A 219 7.41 -51.84 -7.43
CA ALA A 219 6.11 -52.05 -6.81
C ALA A 219 6.16 -52.25 -5.28
N GLN A 220 7.33 -52.29 -4.67
CA GLN A 220 7.49 -52.40 -3.19
C GLN A 220 8.07 -51.08 -2.64
N VAL A 221 7.39 -50.54 -1.59
CA VAL A 221 7.88 -49.38 -0.86
C VAL A 221 9.18 -49.73 -0.13
N PRO A 222 10.27 -48.97 -0.28
CA PRO A 222 11.50 -49.21 0.47
C PRO A 222 11.25 -49.15 1.98
N LEU A 223 11.79 -50.13 2.74
CA LEU A 223 11.62 -50.29 4.19
C LEU A 223 12.09 -49.08 5.06
N ARG A 224 12.63 -48.03 4.45
CA ARG A 224 13.07 -46.77 5.13
C ARG A 224 12.19 -45.57 4.92
N VAL A 225 11.00 -45.74 4.37
CA VAL A 225 10.03 -44.65 4.09
C VAL A 225 8.74 -44.87 4.90
N VAL A 226 8.89 -45.29 6.14
CA VAL A 226 7.80 -45.34 7.14
C VAL A 226 8.14 -44.37 8.26
#